data_bccceb127383c821a2b879ef41245e4b
#
_entry.id   bccceb127383c821a2b879ef41245e4b
#
_cell.length_a   1.000
_cell.length_b   1.000
_cell.length_c   1.000
_cell.angle_alpha   90.00
_cell.angle_beta   90.00
_cell.angle_gamma   90.00
#
_symmetry.space_group_name_H-M   'P 1'
#
loop_
_entity.id
_entity.type
_entity.pdbx_description
1 polymer ?
#
loop_
_entity_poly.entity_id
_entity_poly.type
_entity_poly.pdbx_seq_one_letter_code
_entity_poly.pdbx_strand_id
1 'polypeptide(L)'
;DVADAETNVSADPVYVLLNLCRVLAAVREKRVLSKAEGGAWGLSHLEPQYAPLLRGALEACRTDGVFEPDGKLAAAFCRRVLGEIRTERKENTI
;
A
#
# COMPACT_ATOMS: atom_id res chain seq x y z
N ASP A 1 3.85 -11.29 -4.95
CA ASP A 1 3.59 -11.78 -3.61
C ASP A 1 3.78 -10.68 -2.57
N VAL A 2 2.84 -10.57 -1.66
CA VAL A 2 2.88 -9.56 -0.59
C VAL A 2 4.14 -9.68 0.27
N ALA A 3 4.63 -10.90 0.49
CA ALA A 3 5.83 -11.14 1.29
C ALA A 3 7.09 -10.51 0.69
N ASP A 4 7.10 -10.26 -0.60
CA ASP A 4 8.26 -9.67 -1.28
C ASP A 4 8.18 -8.16 -1.42
N ALA A 5 7.15 -7.52 -0.87
CA ALA A 5 6.90 -6.09 -1.06
C ALA A 5 8.07 -5.21 -0.60
N GLU A 6 8.70 -5.52 0.53
CA GLU A 6 9.81 -4.73 1.04
C GLU A 6 11.01 -4.78 0.09
N THR A 7 11.23 -5.92 -0.56
CA THR A 7 12.33 -6.10 -1.50
C THR A 7 12.05 -5.39 -2.81
N ASN A 8 10.80 -5.39 -3.26
CA ASN A 8 10.41 -4.89 -4.58
C ASN A 8 10.01 -3.42 -4.61
N VAL A 9 9.86 -2.78 -3.45
CA VAL A 9 9.37 -1.39 -3.41
C VAL A 9 10.27 -0.42 -4.17
N SER A 10 11.58 -0.67 -4.19
CA SER A 10 12.52 0.19 -4.93
C SER A 10 12.41 0.01 -6.44
N ALA A 11 12.02 -1.17 -6.89
CA ALA A 11 11.92 -1.47 -8.33
C ALA A 11 10.64 -0.90 -8.93
N ASP A 12 9.51 -1.02 -8.21
CA ASP A 12 8.23 -0.49 -8.69
C ASP A 12 7.41 0.01 -7.51
N PRO A 13 7.77 1.20 -7.00
CA PRO A 13 7.13 1.70 -5.79
C PRO A 13 5.64 1.98 -5.98
N VAL A 14 5.23 2.49 -7.13
CA VAL A 14 3.81 2.78 -7.38
C VAL A 14 2.99 1.50 -7.26
N TYR A 15 3.41 0.46 -7.95
CA TYR A 15 2.71 -0.83 -7.93
C TYR A 15 2.64 -1.39 -6.51
N VAL A 16 3.79 -1.45 -5.83
CA VAL A 16 3.86 -2.06 -4.50
C VAL A 16 3.01 -1.30 -3.49
N LEU A 17 3.14 0.03 -3.44
CA LEU A 17 2.42 0.83 -2.47
C LEU A 17 0.91 0.74 -2.65
N LEU A 18 0.44 0.89 -3.88
CA LEU A 18 -1.00 0.85 -4.14
C LEU A 18 -1.56 -0.55 -3.99
N ASN A 19 -0.77 -1.57 -4.38
CA ASN A 19 -1.22 -2.95 -4.24
C ASN A 19 -1.34 -3.37 -2.78
N LEU A 20 -0.44 -2.91 -1.92
CA LEU A 20 -0.54 -3.19 -0.48
C LEU A 20 -1.81 -2.61 0.11
N CYS A 21 -2.20 -1.41 -0.33
CA CYS A 21 -3.47 -0.81 0.11
C CYS A 21 -4.65 -1.67 -0.35
N ARG A 22 -4.61 -2.16 -1.58
CA ARG A 22 -5.68 -3.03 -2.12
C ARG A 22 -5.80 -4.32 -1.32
N VAL A 23 -4.66 -4.94 -1.01
CA VAL A 23 -4.65 -6.20 -0.23
C VAL A 23 -5.21 -5.96 1.17
N LEU A 24 -4.78 -4.88 1.82
CA LEU A 24 -5.26 -4.58 3.17
C LEU A 24 -6.77 -4.32 3.17
N ALA A 25 -7.27 -3.56 2.20
CA ALA A 25 -8.70 -3.31 2.08
C ALA A 25 -9.48 -4.59 1.85
N ALA A 26 -8.93 -5.49 1.00
CA ALA A 26 -9.57 -6.77 0.73
C ALA A 26 -9.67 -7.65 1.98
N VAL A 27 -8.59 -7.68 2.77
CA VAL A 27 -8.56 -8.48 3.99
C VAL A 27 -9.44 -7.89 5.08
N ARG A 28 -9.41 -6.56 5.24
CA ARG A 28 -10.11 -5.88 6.32
C ARG A 28 -11.60 -5.68 6.03
N GLU A 29 -11.94 -5.30 4.81
CA GLU A 29 -13.31 -4.94 4.44
C GLU A 29 -13.92 -5.86 3.38
N LYS A 30 -13.18 -6.85 2.93
CA LYS A 30 -13.61 -7.80 1.89
C LYS A 30 -14.05 -7.08 0.61
N ARG A 31 -13.32 -6.03 0.23
CA ARG A 31 -13.58 -5.23 -0.95
C ARG A 31 -12.49 -5.43 -1.98
N VAL A 32 -12.90 -5.51 -3.24
CA VAL A 32 -11.94 -5.56 -4.35
C VAL A 32 -11.86 -4.17 -4.94
N LEU A 33 -10.71 -3.53 -4.82
CA LEU A 33 -10.49 -2.16 -5.26
C LEU A 33 -9.50 -2.10 -6.42
N SER A 34 -9.62 -1.08 -7.27
CA SER A 34 -8.60 -0.76 -8.24
C SER A 34 -7.39 -0.16 -7.53
N LYS A 35 -6.27 0.02 -8.26
CA LYS A 35 -5.09 0.66 -7.68
C LYS A 35 -5.41 2.05 -7.14
N ALA A 36 -6.12 2.87 -7.93
CA ALA A 36 -6.49 4.22 -7.51
C ALA A 36 -7.42 4.19 -6.29
N GLU A 37 -8.39 3.30 -6.30
CA GLU A 37 -9.30 3.15 -5.16
C GLU A 37 -8.56 2.67 -3.92
N GLY A 38 -7.62 1.73 -4.10
CA GLY A 38 -6.79 1.25 -3.00
C GLY A 38 -5.97 2.34 -2.35
N GLY A 39 -5.34 3.19 -3.18
CA GLY A 39 -4.58 4.33 -2.68
C GLY A 39 -5.45 5.33 -1.93
N ALA A 40 -6.62 5.64 -2.45
CA ALA A 40 -7.56 6.53 -1.79
C ALA A 40 -8.05 5.95 -0.46
N TRP A 41 -8.32 4.65 -0.44
CA TRP A 41 -8.68 3.95 0.79
C TRP A 41 -7.57 4.08 1.83
N GLY A 42 -6.30 3.89 1.40
CA GLY A 42 -5.15 4.02 2.28
C GLY A 42 -5.02 5.42 2.87
N LEU A 43 -5.28 6.45 2.06
CA LEU A 43 -5.24 7.83 2.55
C LEU A 43 -6.25 8.07 3.67
N SER A 44 -7.39 7.40 3.60
CA SER A 44 -8.46 7.55 4.60
C SER A 44 -8.25 6.71 5.85
N HIS A 45 -7.52 5.59 5.75
CA HIS A 45 -7.46 4.58 6.81
C HIS A 45 -6.08 4.42 7.46
N LEU A 46 -5.02 4.89 6.82
CA LEU A 46 -3.67 4.76 7.34
C LEU A 46 -3.18 6.07 7.94
N GLU A 47 -2.09 6.01 8.69
CA GLU A 47 -1.56 7.17 9.42
C GLU A 47 -1.22 8.33 8.47
N PRO A 48 -1.45 9.58 8.90
CA PRO A 48 -1.18 10.75 8.05
C PRO A 48 0.26 10.88 7.55
N GLN A 49 1.21 10.28 8.26
CA GLN A 49 2.61 10.33 7.86
C GLN A 49 2.87 9.67 6.50
N TYR A 50 1.99 8.78 6.09
CA TYR A 50 2.10 8.09 4.80
C TYR A 50 1.35 8.80 3.68
N ALA A 51 0.63 9.87 3.98
CA ALA A 51 -0.15 10.58 2.97
C ALA A 51 0.68 11.08 1.78
N PRO A 52 1.84 11.73 1.99
CA PRO A 52 2.64 12.17 0.84
C PRO A 52 3.08 11.01 -0.05
N LEU A 53 3.38 9.87 0.58
CA LEU A 53 3.78 8.67 -0.14
C LEU A 53 2.66 8.16 -1.05
N LEU A 54 1.45 8.06 -0.50
CA LEU A 54 0.31 7.57 -1.25
C LEU A 54 -0.16 8.55 -2.31
N ARG A 55 -0.11 9.86 -2.02
CA ARG A 55 -0.47 10.88 -3.00
C ARG A 55 0.48 10.86 -4.19
N GLY A 56 1.79 10.70 -3.93
CA GLY A 56 2.78 10.58 -4.98
C GLY A 56 2.54 9.36 -5.86
N ALA A 57 2.24 8.23 -5.23
CA ALA A 57 1.95 7.00 -5.96
C ALA A 57 0.68 7.13 -6.80
N LEU A 58 -0.38 7.74 -6.24
CA LEU A 58 -1.62 7.95 -6.97
C LEU A 58 -1.44 8.89 -8.16
N GLU A 59 -0.68 9.96 -7.99
CA GLU A 59 -0.41 10.89 -9.08
C GLU A 59 0.37 10.22 -10.18
N ALA A 60 1.40 9.45 -9.85
CA ALA A 60 2.18 8.71 -10.83
C ALA A 60 1.32 7.69 -11.58
N CYS A 61 0.43 7.02 -10.86
CA CYS A 61 -0.49 6.06 -11.45
C CYS A 61 -1.43 6.75 -12.44
N ARG A 62 -1.96 7.92 -12.07
CA ARG A 62 -2.90 8.66 -12.89
C ARG A 62 -2.24 9.20 -14.16
N THR A 63 -0.99 9.65 -14.08
CA THR A 63 -0.30 10.27 -15.20
C THR A 63 0.64 9.33 -15.94
N ASP A 64 0.74 8.09 -15.48
CA ASP A 64 1.70 7.10 -15.98
C ASP A 64 3.13 7.61 -15.85
N GLY A 65 3.37 8.37 -14.77
CA GLY A 65 4.66 9.00 -14.51
C GLY A 65 5.55 8.18 -13.61
N VAL A 66 6.71 8.74 -13.30
CA VAL A 66 7.69 8.13 -12.41
C VAL A 66 7.55 8.73 -11.01
N PHE A 67 7.62 7.89 -10.00
CA PHE A 67 7.59 8.32 -8.60
C PHE A 67 8.77 7.70 -7.85
N GLU A 68 9.56 8.54 -7.22
CA GLU A 68 10.70 8.11 -6.41
C GLU A 68 10.44 8.48 -4.96
N PRO A 69 9.89 7.55 -4.16
CA PRO A 69 9.57 7.84 -2.77
C PRO A 69 10.81 7.86 -1.88
N ASP A 70 10.67 8.47 -0.70
CA ASP A 70 11.65 8.32 0.36
C ASP A 70 11.74 6.83 0.71
N GLY A 71 12.93 6.23 0.53
CA GLY A 71 13.12 4.81 0.75
C GLY A 71 12.83 4.35 2.18
N LYS A 72 13.16 5.19 3.16
CA LYS A 72 12.91 4.86 4.57
C LYS A 72 11.41 4.88 4.86
N LEU A 73 10.71 5.89 4.36
CA LEU A 73 9.27 6.00 4.55
C LEU A 73 8.55 4.86 3.83
N ALA A 74 8.97 4.54 2.61
CA ALA A 74 8.38 3.45 1.85
C ALA A 74 8.57 2.11 2.56
N ALA A 75 9.77 1.85 3.08
CA ALA A 75 10.04 0.62 3.81
C ALA A 75 9.20 0.54 5.09
N ALA A 76 9.08 1.65 5.83
CA ALA A 76 8.26 1.71 7.03
C ALA A 76 6.79 1.44 6.70
N PHE A 77 6.29 2.02 5.61
CA PHE A 77 4.93 1.79 5.13
C PHE A 77 4.71 0.30 4.83
N CYS A 78 5.63 -0.31 4.11
CA CYS A 78 5.51 -1.73 3.76
C CYS A 78 5.44 -2.60 5.02
N ARG A 79 6.33 -2.38 5.97
CA ARG A 79 6.32 -3.14 7.22
C ARG A 79 5.02 -2.93 8.00
N ARG A 80 4.55 -1.69 8.07
CA ARG A 80 3.33 -1.35 8.78
C ARG A 80 2.12 -2.05 8.16
N VAL A 81 1.97 -1.96 6.83
CA VAL A 81 0.83 -2.54 6.13
C VAL A 81 0.90 -4.06 6.13
N LEU A 82 2.09 -4.64 5.93
CA LEU A 82 2.24 -6.10 6.01
C LEU A 82 1.87 -6.63 7.38
N GLY A 83 2.23 -5.90 8.44
CA GLY A 83 1.85 -6.25 9.80
C GLY A 83 0.33 -6.26 9.98
N GLU A 84 -0.34 -5.24 9.45
CA GLU A 84 -1.80 -5.19 9.52
C GLU A 84 -2.45 -6.31 8.72
N ILE A 85 -1.93 -6.61 7.53
CA ILE A 85 -2.47 -7.70 6.71
C ILE A 85 -2.37 -9.03 7.46
N ARG A 86 -1.21 -9.29 8.07
CA ARG A 86 -1.01 -10.52 8.84
C ARG A 86 -1.97 -10.62 10.01
N THR A 87 -2.16 -9.52 10.73
CA THR A 87 -3.07 -9.47 11.87
C THR A 87 -4.51 -9.73 11.45
N GLU A 88 -4.98 -9.07 10.39
CA GLU A 88 -6.34 -9.26 9.89
C GLU A 88 -6.57 -10.68 9.40
N ARG A 89 -5.60 -11.24 8.69
CA ARG A 89 -5.71 -12.63 8.18
C ARG A 89 -5.74 -13.63 9.33
N LYS A 90 -4.95 -13.39 10.37
CA LYS A 90 -4.93 -14.25 11.54
C LYS A 90 -6.27 -14.24 12.28
N GLU A 91 -6.89 -13.06 12.41
CA GLU A 91 -8.19 -12.93 13.03
C GLU A 91 -9.28 -13.64 12.23
N ASN A 92 -9.15 -13.60 10.90
CA ASN A 92 -10.15 -14.18 10.01
C ASN A 92 -10.01 -15.68 9.82
N THR A 93 -8.99 -16.29 10.40
CA THR A 93 -8.70 -17.72 10.24
C THR A 93 -9.36 -18.60 11.30
N ILE A 94 -9.98 -18.02 12.28
CA ILE A 94 -10.61 -18.76 13.38
C ILE A 94 -11.89 -19.47 12.95
#